data_1c193c4ddf643d312e703e4f00be8119
#
_entry.id   1c193c4ddf643d312e703e4f00be8119
#
_cell.length_a   1.000
_cell.length_b   1.000
_cell.length_c   1.000
_cell.angle_alpha   90.00
_cell.angle_beta   90.00
_cell.angle_gamma   90.00
#
_symmetry.space_group_name_H-M   'P 1'
#
loop_
_entity.id
_entity.type
_entity.pdbx_description
1 polymer ?
#
loop_
_entity_poly.entity_id
_entity_poly.type
_entity_poly.pdbx_seq_one_letter_code
_entity_poly.pdbx_strand_id
1 'polypeptide(L)'
;MGLPSIKNIRKAAYSTIDPKRPENSQAGRTVLITGGHSGIGYAISKAFISANAKRIIVFGRRADVLESAGEQLVAEAKELGSPTIVDTRSGDIADPGSVENLFFGLKEDGIVLDVLVLNAATGGASKKMVDMPLDEFWGDYHINSEGPKYVVNLSTLITYVWHLSGKPAYGLTKNASLGIAQHFAQEHKAEEMQIVSFHPGAVLTPMSRADGFDENSPIQWDNENLPAALSVWAATPAAAFLHGRFIWSNWDVDEVRTGEASKLMDKDPNYLRIGVSGLTEKDAIATLMKKPQK
;
A
#
# COMPACT_ATOMS: atom_id res chain seq x y z
N MET A 1 12.43 -0.44 22.55
CA MET A 1 11.03 -0.90 22.49
C MET A 1 11.03 -2.15 21.62
N GLY A 2 10.52 -3.27 22.14
CA GLY A 2 10.36 -4.49 21.35
C GLY A 2 9.27 -4.32 20.30
N LEU A 3 9.32 -5.21 19.28
CA LEU A 3 8.18 -5.40 18.38
C LEU A 3 6.90 -5.56 19.22
N PRO A 4 5.72 -5.10 18.72
CA PRO A 4 4.47 -5.45 19.36
C PRO A 4 4.49 -6.97 19.57
N SER A 5 4.06 -7.46 20.73
CA SER A 5 4.07 -8.88 21.03
C SER A 5 2.99 -9.60 20.21
N ILE A 6 3.22 -9.67 18.90
CA ILE A 6 2.39 -10.41 17.97
C ILE A 6 2.80 -11.88 18.06
N LYS A 7 1.88 -12.74 18.47
CA LYS A 7 2.10 -14.17 18.66
C LYS A 7 1.83 -14.96 17.38
N ASN A 8 0.85 -14.53 16.61
CA ASN A 8 0.42 -15.21 15.40
C ASN A 8 1.04 -14.56 14.16
N ILE A 9 2.10 -15.18 13.66
CA ILE A 9 2.76 -14.78 12.41
C ILE A 9 2.17 -15.60 11.26
N ARG A 10 1.56 -14.93 10.31
CA ARG A 10 0.92 -15.51 9.13
C ARG A 10 1.89 -15.59 7.97
N LYS A 11 1.80 -16.65 7.18
CA LYS A 11 2.61 -16.88 5.98
C LYS A 11 1.76 -16.94 4.70
N ALA A 12 0.45 -17.03 4.84
CA ALA A 12 -0.53 -17.04 3.77
C ALA A 12 -1.81 -16.33 4.22
N ALA A 13 -2.69 -16.01 3.27
CA ALA A 13 -4.00 -15.43 3.56
C ALA A 13 -4.78 -16.33 4.53
N TYR A 14 -5.54 -15.71 5.42
CA TYR A 14 -6.31 -16.37 6.46
C TYR A 14 -7.72 -15.78 6.53
N SER A 15 -8.60 -16.42 7.30
CA SER A 15 -10.04 -16.16 7.26
C SER A 15 -10.42 -14.68 7.34
N THR A 16 -9.86 -13.89 8.28
CA THR A 16 -10.28 -12.49 8.47
C THR A 16 -10.01 -11.61 7.25
N ILE A 17 -8.90 -11.86 6.55
CA ILE A 17 -8.50 -11.07 5.36
C ILE A 17 -8.85 -11.77 4.03
N ASP A 18 -9.56 -12.91 4.04
CA ASP A 18 -9.92 -13.63 2.81
C ASP A 18 -10.77 -12.72 1.89
N PRO A 19 -10.32 -12.44 0.65
CA PRO A 19 -11.06 -11.60 -0.29
C PRO A 19 -12.48 -12.09 -0.62
N LYS A 20 -12.74 -13.39 -0.47
CA LYS A 20 -14.04 -14.00 -0.78
C LYS A 20 -15.09 -13.80 0.32
N ARG A 21 -14.71 -13.30 1.47
CA ARG A 21 -15.67 -13.03 2.54
C ARG A 21 -16.59 -11.87 2.17
N PRO A 22 -17.88 -11.94 2.47
CA PRO A 22 -18.84 -10.86 2.23
C PRO A 22 -18.41 -9.53 2.85
N GLU A 23 -17.78 -9.58 4.04
CA GLU A 23 -17.30 -8.40 4.78
C GLU A 23 -16.13 -7.69 4.07
N ASN A 24 -15.39 -8.42 3.22
CA ASN A 24 -14.27 -7.90 2.43
C ASN A 24 -14.68 -7.58 0.99
N SER A 25 -15.97 -7.66 0.65
CA SER A 25 -16.48 -7.40 -0.69
C SER A 25 -16.09 -6.00 -1.18
N GLN A 26 -15.67 -5.94 -2.42
CA GLN A 26 -15.35 -4.70 -3.15
C GLN A 26 -16.39 -4.40 -4.24
N ALA A 27 -17.58 -5.01 -4.14
CA ALA A 27 -18.66 -4.80 -5.09
C ALA A 27 -19.02 -3.31 -5.23
N GLY A 28 -19.17 -2.86 -6.46
CA GLY A 28 -19.47 -1.48 -6.80
C GLY A 28 -18.25 -0.56 -6.88
N ARG A 29 -17.07 -0.98 -6.42
CA ARG A 29 -15.86 -0.15 -6.33
C ARG A 29 -14.96 -0.25 -7.56
N THR A 30 -14.37 0.85 -7.92
CA THR A 30 -13.27 0.95 -8.90
C THR A 30 -11.94 1.04 -8.17
N VAL A 31 -11.00 0.19 -8.57
CA VAL A 31 -9.68 0.04 -7.91
C VAL A 31 -8.58 0.33 -8.92
N LEU A 32 -7.68 1.26 -8.63
CA LEU A 32 -6.47 1.51 -9.40
C LEU A 32 -5.28 0.85 -8.70
N ILE A 33 -4.53 0.04 -9.43
CA ILE A 33 -3.38 -0.71 -8.91
C ILE A 33 -2.13 -0.35 -9.72
N THR A 34 -1.23 0.41 -9.13
CA THR A 34 0.05 0.71 -9.79
C THR A 34 0.96 -0.52 -9.76
N GLY A 35 1.53 -0.90 -10.91
CA GLY A 35 2.32 -2.11 -11.04
C GLY A 35 1.51 -3.41 -10.89
N GLY A 36 0.20 -3.38 -11.12
CA GLY A 36 -0.72 -4.51 -10.97
C GLY A 36 -0.55 -5.66 -11.97
N HIS A 37 0.42 -5.54 -12.88
CA HIS A 37 0.68 -6.53 -13.95
C HIS A 37 1.71 -7.60 -13.58
N SER A 38 2.34 -7.56 -12.40
CA SER A 38 3.39 -8.52 -12.02
C SER A 38 3.57 -8.64 -10.51
N GLY A 39 4.13 -9.78 -10.06
CA GLY A 39 4.48 -10.02 -8.66
C GLY A 39 3.34 -9.78 -7.70
N ILE A 40 3.60 -9.11 -6.58
CA ILE A 40 2.59 -8.79 -5.56
C ILE A 40 1.43 -7.99 -6.16
N GLY A 41 1.69 -7.03 -7.06
CA GLY A 41 0.64 -6.25 -7.73
C GLY A 41 -0.33 -7.11 -8.52
N TYR A 42 0.17 -8.12 -9.23
CA TYR A 42 -0.68 -9.07 -9.96
C TYR A 42 -1.54 -9.92 -9.00
N ALA A 43 -0.95 -10.40 -7.91
CA ALA A 43 -1.69 -11.09 -6.86
C ALA A 43 -2.78 -10.20 -6.23
N ILE A 44 -2.49 -8.91 -6.01
CA ILE A 44 -3.47 -7.93 -5.55
C ILE A 44 -4.61 -7.77 -6.57
N SER A 45 -4.30 -7.65 -7.87
CA SER A 45 -5.31 -7.56 -8.93
C SER A 45 -6.27 -8.76 -8.90
N LYS A 46 -5.74 -9.98 -8.77
CA LYS A 46 -6.54 -11.22 -8.59
C LYS A 46 -7.38 -11.19 -7.31
N ALA A 47 -6.83 -10.69 -6.21
CA ALA A 47 -7.56 -10.61 -4.94
C ALA A 47 -8.75 -9.65 -5.04
N PHE A 48 -8.61 -8.50 -5.69
CA PHE A 48 -9.73 -7.59 -5.93
C PHE A 48 -10.79 -8.17 -6.88
N ILE A 49 -10.39 -8.95 -7.88
CA ILE A 49 -11.33 -9.75 -8.72
C ILE A 49 -12.09 -10.74 -7.84
N SER A 50 -11.39 -11.49 -6.98
CA SER A 50 -12.01 -12.46 -6.06
C SER A 50 -12.96 -11.78 -5.05
N ALA A 51 -12.72 -10.51 -4.71
CA ALA A 51 -13.58 -9.68 -3.87
C ALA A 51 -14.74 -9.01 -4.64
N ASN A 52 -14.94 -9.35 -5.92
CA ASN A 52 -15.98 -8.82 -6.80
C ASN A 52 -15.93 -7.29 -6.99
N ALA A 53 -14.73 -6.69 -7.10
CA ALA A 53 -14.63 -5.29 -7.46
C ALA A 53 -15.40 -5.01 -8.77
N LYS A 54 -16.06 -3.85 -8.88
CA LYS A 54 -16.74 -3.45 -10.11
C LYS A 54 -15.75 -3.32 -11.29
N ARG A 55 -14.61 -2.71 -11.02
CA ARG A 55 -13.54 -2.50 -12.00
C ARG A 55 -12.18 -2.54 -11.32
N ILE A 56 -11.20 -3.13 -11.98
CA ILE A 56 -9.79 -2.94 -11.65
C ILE A 56 -9.11 -2.24 -12.82
N ILE A 57 -8.25 -1.27 -12.51
CA ILE A 57 -7.42 -0.55 -13.47
C ILE A 57 -5.96 -0.86 -13.13
N VAL A 58 -5.28 -1.53 -14.04
CA VAL A 58 -3.88 -1.89 -13.87
C VAL A 58 -3.03 -0.87 -14.61
N PHE A 59 -2.21 -0.13 -13.85
CA PHE A 59 -1.35 0.91 -14.41
C PHE A 59 0.12 0.49 -14.38
N GLY A 60 0.85 0.72 -15.49
CA GLY A 60 2.27 0.40 -15.59
C GLY A 60 2.89 0.82 -16.91
N ARG A 61 4.23 0.70 -17.03
CA ARG A 61 5.00 1.29 -18.13
C ARG A 61 4.98 0.48 -19.42
N ARG A 62 4.98 -0.85 -19.32
CA ARG A 62 5.17 -1.75 -20.47
C ARG A 62 3.82 -2.18 -21.02
N ALA A 63 3.45 -1.61 -22.17
CA ALA A 63 2.13 -1.85 -22.77
C ALA A 63 1.90 -3.32 -23.12
N ASP A 64 2.92 -3.99 -23.68
CA ASP A 64 2.88 -5.42 -24.03
C ASP A 64 2.64 -6.33 -22.82
N VAL A 65 3.33 -6.05 -21.72
CA VAL A 65 3.16 -6.82 -20.47
C VAL A 65 1.80 -6.53 -19.82
N LEU A 66 1.32 -5.27 -19.90
CA LEU A 66 -0.01 -4.89 -19.41
C LEU A 66 -1.12 -5.58 -20.19
N GLU A 67 -1.02 -5.65 -21.51
CA GLU A 67 -1.98 -6.33 -22.37
C GLU A 67 -2.08 -7.81 -22.01
N SER A 68 -0.94 -8.52 -21.96
CA SER A 68 -0.88 -9.93 -21.58
C SER A 68 -1.44 -10.17 -20.16
N ALA A 69 -1.07 -9.33 -19.19
CA ALA A 69 -1.60 -9.42 -17.82
C ALA A 69 -3.11 -9.14 -17.78
N GLY A 70 -3.58 -8.18 -18.58
CA GLY A 70 -5.00 -7.85 -18.71
C GLY A 70 -5.82 -9.04 -19.21
N GLU A 71 -5.35 -9.71 -20.27
CA GLU A 71 -6.00 -10.93 -20.81
C GLU A 71 -6.08 -12.04 -19.76
N GLN A 72 -4.99 -12.26 -19.01
CA GLN A 72 -4.96 -13.27 -17.94
C GLN A 72 -5.93 -12.93 -16.81
N LEU A 73 -6.00 -11.64 -16.40
CA LEU A 73 -6.92 -11.17 -15.36
C LEU A 73 -8.39 -11.27 -15.81
N VAL A 74 -8.68 -11.02 -17.09
CA VAL A 74 -10.02 -11.24 -17.67
C VAL A 74 -10.39 -12.72 -17.62
N ALA A 75 -9.46 -13.61 -17.98
CA ALA A 75 -9.67 -15.05 -17.89
C ALA A 75 -9.93 -15.51 -16.45
N GLU A 76 -9.15 -15.00 -15.49
CA GLU A 76 -9.34 -15.26 -14.06
C GLU A 76 -10.72 -14.77 -13.56
N ALA A 77 -11.15 -13.57 -13.95
CA ALA A 77 -12.46 -13.04 -13.58
C ALA A 77 -13.57 -13.96 -14.11
N LYS A 78 -13.45 -14.44 -15.35
CA LYS A 78 -14.41 -15.37 -15.95
C LYS A 78 -14.44 -16.71 -15.22
N GLU A 79 -13.29 -17.27 -14.90
CA GLU A 79 -13.17 -18.53 -14.16
C GLU A 79 -13.81 -18.45 -12.77
N LEU A 80 -13.62 -17.33 -12.09
CA LEU A 80 -14.21 -17.05 -10.78
C LEU A 80 -15.69 -16.67 -10.83
N GLY A 81 -16.25 -16.45 -12.03
CA GLY A 81 -17.61 -15.91 -12.18
C GLY A 81 -17.75 -14.49 -11.63
N SER A 82 -16.65 -13.75 -11.55
CA SER A 82 -16.63 -12.37 -11.05
C SER A 82 -17.10 -11.40 -12.14
N PRO A 83 -17.94 -10.40 -11.83
CA PRO A 83 -18.39 -9.38 -12.77
C PRO A 83 -17.35 -8.29 -13.02
N THR A 84 -16.14 -8.42 -12.47
CA THR A 84 -15.10 -7.38 -12.50
C THR A 84 -14.69 -7.04 -13.93
N ILE A 85 -14.76 -5.75 -14.27
CA ILE A 85 -14.18 -5.20 -15.50
C ILE A 85 -12.67 -5.01 -15.26
N VAL A 86 -11.84 -5.54 -16.17
CA VAL A 86 -10.39 -5.33 -16.15
C VAL A 86 -10.04 -4.29 -17.19
N ASP A 87 -9.37 -3.23 -16.77
CA ASP A 87 -8.87 -2.13 -17.60
C ASP A 87 -7.35 -2.02 -17.42
N THR A 88 -6.62 -1.73 -18.48
CA THR A 88 -5.17 -1.54 -18.45
C THR A 88 -4.82 -0.17 -19.00
N ARG A 89 -3.96 0.57 -18.27
CA ARG A 89 -3.51 1.90 -18.67
C ARG A 89 -1.99 1.95 -18.64
N SER A 90 -1.39 2.36 -19.77
CA SER A 90 0.06 2.48 -19.88
C SER A 90 0.52 3.87 -19.47
N GLY A 91 1.59 3.94 -18.67
CA GLY A 91 2.26 5.17 -18.27
C GLY A 91 3.30 4.94 -17.18
N ASP A 92 4.10 5.95 -16.91
CA ASP A 92 5.15 5.90 -15.88
C ASP A 92 4.75 6.72 -14.66
N ILE A 93 4.74 6.09 -13.47
CA ILE A 93 4.49 6.79 -12.21
C ILE A 93 5.60 7.81 -11.85
N ALA A 94 6.76 7.74 -12.50
CA ALA A 94 7.86 8.67 -12.33
C ALA A 94 7.77 9.87 -13.29
N ASP A 95 6.77 9.91 -14.16
CA ASP A 95 6.50 11.01 -15.07
C ASP A 95 5.17 11.67 -14.69
N PRO A 96 5.20 12.90 -14.14
CA PRO A 96 3.99 13.63 -13.75
C PRO A 96 2.96 13.70 -14.87
N GLY A 97 3.40 13.99 -16.09
CA GLY A 97 2.49 14.08 -17.26
C GLY A 97 1.78 12.75 -17.57
N SER A 98 2.43 11.60 -17.35
CA SER A 98 1.77 10.29 -17.44
C SER A 98 0.70 10.10 -16.37
N VAL A 99 0.95 10.59 -15.16
CA VAL A 99 0.00 10.50 -14.05
C VAL A 99 -1.19 11.42 -14.30
N GLU A 100 -0.94 12.67 -14.71
CA GLU A 100 -2.00 13.62 -15.10
C GLU A 100 -2.89 13.06 -16.20
N ASN A 101 -2.28 12.51 -17.27
CA ASN A 101 -3.01 11.90 -18.37
C ASN A 101 -3.86 10.71 -17.93
N LEU A 102 -3.37 9.89 -16.97
CA LEU A 102 -4.16 8.81 -16.39
C LEU A 102 -5.44 9.35 -15.73
N PHE A 103 -5.30 10.32 -14.80
CA PHE A 103 -6.44 10.85 -14.07
C PHE A 103 -7.38 11.66 -14.97
N PHE A 104 -6.84 12.42 -15.93
CA PHE A 104 -7.62 13.11 -16.93
C PHE A 104 -8.48 12.11 -17.75
N GLY A 105 -7.85 11.03 -18.24
CA GLY A 105 -8.57 9.98 -18.97
C GLY A 105 -9.65 9.30 -18.14
N LEU A 106 -9.40 9.03 -16.85
CA LEU A 106 -10.43 8.48 -15.96
C LEU A 106 -11.62 9.42 -15.82
N LYS A 107 -11.37 10.74 -15.71
CA LYS A 107 -12.41 11.75 -15.63
C LYS A 107 -13.23 11.85 -16.92
N GLU A 108 -12.58 11.86 -18.08
CA GLU A 108 -13.25 11.87 -19.39
C GLU A 108 -14.14 10.62 -19.57
N ASP A 109 -13.67 9.46 -19.07
CA ASP A 109 -14.42 8.22 -19.10
C ASP A 109 -15.55 8.16 -18.04
N GLY A 110 -15.69 9.17 -17.19
CA GLY A 110 -16.65 9.22 -16.09
C GLY A 110 -16.38 8.17 -15.00
N ILE A 111 -15.11 7.76 -14.85
CA ILE A 111 -14.69 6.75 -13.88
C ILE A 111 -14.31 7.43 -12.56
N VAL A 112 -15.05 7.12 -11.50
CA VAL A 112 -14.73 7.52 -10.13
C VAL A 112 -13.87 6.44 -9.48
N LEU A 113 -12.78 6.84 -8.84
CA LEU A 113 -11.86 5.95 -8.16
C LEU A 113 -12.21 5.81 -6.68
N ASP A 114 -12.47 4.58 -6.23
CA ASP A 114 -12.80 4.28 -4.83
C ASP A 114 -11.58 3.82 -4.02
N VAL A 115 -10.67 3.07 -4.66
CA VAL A 115 -9.49 2.48 -4.01
C VAL A 115 -8.25 2.73 -4.85
N LEU A 116 -7.20 3.26 -4.23
CA LEU A 116 -5.87 3.38 -4.82
C LEU A 116 -4.88 2.47 -4.10
N VAL A 117 -4.23 1.59 -4.86
CA VAL A 117 -3.16 0.72 -4.38
C VAL A 117 -1.81 1.19 -4.92
N LEU A 118 -1.02 1.79 -4.05
CA LEU A 118 0.33 2.26 -4.33
C LEU A 118 1.32 1.09 -4.17
N ASN A 119 1.44 0.26 -5.22
CA ASN A 119 2.30 -0.92 -5.21
C ASN A 119 3.54 -0.76 -6.09
N ALA A 120 3.47 -0.01 -7.19
CA ALA A 120 4.59 0.11 -8.10
C ALA A 120 5.88 0.54 -7.40
N ALA A 121 6.98 -0.12 -7.77
CA ALA A 121 8.30 0.18 -7.29
C ALA A 121 9.33 -0.20 -8.35
N THR A 122 10.47 0.50 -8.39
CA THR A 122 11.63 0.12 -9.18
C THR A 122 12.73 -0.37 -8.26
N GLY A 123 13.24 -1.57 -8.53
CA GLY A 123 14.27 -2.21 -7.69
C GLY A 123 15.69 -1.68 -7.89
N GLY A 124 15.90 -0.68 -8.70
CA GLY A 124 17.25 -0.20 -8.89
C GLY A 124 17.45 0.70 -10.10
N ALA A 125 18.45 1.51 -10.02
CA ALA A 125 18.98 2.57 -10.86
C ALA A 125 18.29 3.93 -10.62
N SER A 126 18.84 4.57 -9.66
CA SER A 126 18.93 5.98 -9.31
C SER A 126 18.51 6.98 -10.40
N LYS A 127 17.27 7.43 -10.36
CA LYS A 127 17.04 8.86 -10.54
C LYS A 127 16.89 9.45 -9.13
N LYS A 128 17.54 10.58 -8.90
CA LYS A 128 17.54 11.25 -7.61
C LYS A 128 16.11 11.72 -7.33
N MET A 129 15.64 11.50 -6.12
CA MET A 129 14.35 11.99 -5.62
C MET A 129 14.19 13.52 -5.69
N VAL A 130 15.30 14.23 -5.90
CA VAL A 130 15.38 15.71 -6.04
C VAL A 130 14.67 16.24 -7.30
N ASP A 131 14.37 15.35 -8.26
CA ASP A 131 13.80 15.74 -9.55
C ASP A 131 12.30 15.43 -9.67
N MET A 132 11.62 15.10 -8.57
CA MET A 132 10.17 14.81 -8.54
C MET A 132 9.46 15.84 -7.65
N PRO A 133 8.66 16.76 -8.21
CA PRO A 133 7.77 17.61 -7.43
C PRO A 133 6.70 16.74 -6.74
N LEU A 134 6.86 16.54 -5.45
CA LEU A 134 5.96 15.72 -4.62
C LEU A 134 4.56 16.32 -4.54
N ASP A 135 4.48 17.63 -4.59
CA ASP A 135 3.28 18.44 -4.52
C ASP A 135 2.41 18.27 -5.78
N GLU A 136 3.01 18.07 -6.97
CA GLU A 136 2.30 17.80 -8.21
C GLU A 136 1.66 16.41 -8.21
N PHE A 137 2.38 15.38 -7.81
CA PHE A 137 1.87 14.00 -7.73
C PHE A 137 0.59 13.89 -6.87
N TRP A 138 0.53 14.65 -5.78
CA TRP A 138 -0.61 14.63 -4.87
C TRP A 138 -1.62 15.76 -5.14
N GLY A 139 -1.20 16.87 -5.75
CA GLY A 139 -2.07 17.99 -6.11
C GLY A 139 -3.16 17.57 -7.10
N ASP A 140 -2.81 16.81 -8.13
CA ASP A 140 -3.75 16.32 -9.14
C ASP A 140 -4.72 15.27 -8.59
N TYR A 141 -4.32 14.59 -7.54
CA TYR A 141 -5.14 13.66 -6.78
C TYR A 141 -6.33 14.36 -6.08
N HIS A 142 -6.17 15.61 -5.65
CA HIS A 142 -7.23 16.44 -5.04
C HIS A 142 -8.15 17.09 -6.04
N ILE A 143 -7.74 17.26 -7.31
CA ILE A 143 -8.48 18.04 -8.32
C ILE A 143 -9.79 17.35 -8.78
N ASN A 144 -9.96 16.06 -8.54
CA ASN A 144 -11.14 15.31 -8.94
C ASN A 144 -12.14 15.11 -7.78
N SER A 145 -12.57 16.18 -7.16
CA SER A 145 -13.73 16.40 -6.27
C SER A 145 -14.12 15.32 -5.23
N GLU A 146 -13.72 14.11 -5.36
CA GLU A 146 -13.85 13.04 -4.35
C GLU A 146 -12.67 12.08 -4.55
N GLY A 147 -11.56 12.30 -3.85
CA GLY A 147 -10.40 11.38 -3.83
C GLY A 147 -10.83 9.96 -3.43
N PRO A 148 -10.00 8.91 -3.66
CA PRO A 148 -10.38 7.56 -3.30
C PRO A 148 -10.61 7.48 -1.81
N LYS A 149 -11.66 6.80 -1.44
CA LYS A 149 -12.00 6.56 -0.04
C LYS A 149 -10.95 5.71 0.67
N TYR A 150 -10.20 4.90 -0.06
CA TYR A 150 -9.21 3.98 0.48
C TYR A 150 -7.88 4.09 -0.27
N VAL A 151 -6.80 4.32 0.47
CA VAL A 151 -5.42 4.30 -0.03
C VAL A 151 -4.66 3.18 0.67
N VAL A 152 -4.16 2.24 -0.11
CA VAL A 152 -3.36 1.11 0.36
C VAL A 152 -1.94 1.30 -0.14
N ASN A 153 -1.01 1.61 0.78
CA ASN A 153 0.39 1.90 0.44
C ASN A 153 1.29 0.70 0.77
N LEU A 154 1.82 0.04 -0.26
CA LEU A 154 2.82 -1.00 -0.11
C LEU A 154 4.20 -0.39 0.13
N SER A 155 4.62 -0.46 1.37
CA SER A 155 5.92 0.01 1.84
C SER A 155 6.88 -1.18 2.07
N THR A 156 7.84 -1.04 2.95
CA THR A 156 8.82 -2.09 3.27
C THR A 156 9.40 -1.89 4.67
N LEU A 157 9.88 -2.96 5.30
CA LEU A 157 10.62 -2.89 6.56
C LEU A 157 11.89 -2.01 6.46
N ILE A 158 12.45 -1.85 5.26
CA ILE A 158 13.67 -1.05 5.00
C ILE A 158 13.45 0.43 5.33
N THR A 159 12.21 0.89 5.44
CA THR A 159 11.90 2.27 5.87
C THR A 159 12.45 2.61 7.26
N TYR A 160 12.67 1.62 8.12
CA TYR A 160 13.17 1.80 9.50
C TYR A 160 14.29 0.81 9.90
N VAL A 161 14.60 -0.20 9.08
CA VAL A 161 15.70 -1.15 9.31
C VAL A 161 16.83 -0.85 8.32
N TRP A 162 17.53 0.23 8.58
CA TRP A 162 18.48 0.87 7.66
C TRP A 162 19.70 0.02 7.31
N HIS A 163 20.17 -0.82 8.25
CA HIS A 163 21.39 -1.62 8.07
C HIS A 163 21.20 -2.88 7.23
N LEU A 164 19.96 -3.29 6.96
CA LEU A 164 19.67 -4.47 6.15
C LEU A 164 19.63 -4.18 4.65
N SER A 165 19.59 -2.92 4.27
CA SER A 165 19.39 -2.57 2.87
C SER A 165 20.71 -2.33 2.18
N GLY A 166 21.17 -3.25 1.37
CA GLY A 166 22.16 -2.96 0.34
C GLY A 166 21.69 -1.93 -0.71
N LYS A 167 20.49 -1.34 -0.52
CA LYS A 167 19.82 -0.40 -1.45
C LYS A 167 19.34 0.86 -0.73
N PRO A 168 20.25 1.76 -0.31
CA PRO A 168 19.87 2.94 0.47
C PRO A 168 18.89 3.87 -0.26
N ALA A 169 19.03 4.04 -1.57
CA ALA A 169 18.11 4.86 -2.37
C ALA A 169 16.67 4.30 -2.34
N TYR A 170 16.50 2.97 -2.49
CA TYR A 170 15.20 2.33 -2.37
C TYR A 170 14.58 2.54 -0.97
N GLY A 171 15.38 2.36 0.08
CA GLY A 171 14.94 2.61 1.46
C GLY A 171 14.44 4.04 1.69
N LEU A 172 15.19 5.02 1.17
CA LEU A 172 14.82 6.44 1.26
C LEU A 172 13.52 6.75 0.51
N THR A 173 13.34 6.23 -0.72
CA THR A 173 12.11 6.47 -1.49
C THR A 173 10.89 5.89 -0.78
N LYS A 174 11.01 4.69 -0.22
CA LYS A 174 9.92 4.06 0.53
C LYS A 174 9.66 4.73 1.89
N ASN A 175 10.70 5.25 2.54
CA ASN A 175 10.54 6.04 3.77
C ASN A 175 9.79 7.36 3.47
N ALA A 176 10.16 8.08 2.41
CA ALA A 176 9.47 9.28 1.99
C ALA A 176 7.99 9.01 1.63
N SER A 177 7.72 7.96 0.85
CA SER A 177 6.34 7.56 0.51
C SER A 177 5.52 7.24 1.77
N LEU A 178 6.11 6.55 2.75
CA LEU A 178 5.42 6.28 4.01
C LEU A 178 5.17 7.56 4.82
N GLY A 179 6.15 8.48 4.88
CA GLY A 179 6.01 9.78 5.53
C GLY A 179 4.88 10.60 4.92
N ILE A 180 4.83 10.68 3.59
CA ILE A 180 3.76 11.37 2.85
C ILE A 180 2.40 10.76 3.20
N ALA A 181 2.25 9.43 3.10
CA ALA A 181 1.01 8.75 3.43
C ALA A 181 0.54 9.04 4.87
N GLN A 182 1.48 9.16 5.82
CA GLN A 182 1.18 9.50 7.20
C GLN A 182 0.77 10.97 7.38
N HIS A 183 1.37 11.90 6.64
CA HIS A 183 0.96 13.32 6.67
C HIS A 183 -0.44 13.49 6.10
N PHE A 184 -0.76 12.88 4.96
CA PHE A 184 -2.12 12.88 4.41
C PHE A 184 -3.14 12.30 5.40
N ALA A 185 -2.77 11.23 6.11
CA ALA A 185 -3.65 10.67 7.13
C ALA A 185 -3.87 11.59 8.35
N GLN A 186 -3.07 12.64 8.54
CA GLN A 186 -3.34 13.65 9.57
C GLN A 186 -4.30 14.74 9.10
N GLU A 187 -4.37 14.96 7.78
CA GLU A 187 -5.24 15.96 7.17
C GLU A 187 -6.66 15.44 6.91
N HIS A 188 -6.84 14.11 6.85
CA HIS A 188 -8.10 13.44 6.56
C HIS A 188 -8.51 12.48 7.67
N LYS A 189 -9.80 12.37 7.92
CA LYS A 189 -10.32 11.31 8.79
C LYS A 189 -10.43 9.99 8.02
N ALA A 190 -10.39 8.87 8.73
CA ALA A 190 -10.53 7.54 8.12
C ALA A 190 -11.85 7.35 7.36
N GLU A 191 -12.91 8.05 7.76
CA GLU A 191 -14.22 8.03 7.09
C GLU A 191 -14.21 8.77 5.75
N GLU A 192 -13.32 9.77 5.59
CA GLU A 192 -13.14 10.56 4.38
C GLU A 192 -12.17 9.88 3.44
N MET A 193 -10.96 9.57 3.92
CA MET A 193 -9.90 8.88 3.19
C MET A 193 -9.11 7.97 4.12
N GLN A 194 -9.42 6.68 4.14
CA GLN A 194 -8.68 5.70 4.93
C GLN A 194 -7.35 5.35 4.28
N ILE A 195 -6.25 5.60 4.97
CA ILE A 195 -4.89 5.35 4.48
C ILE A 195 -4.22 4.30 5.37
N VAL A 196 -3.82 3.16 4.79
CA VAL A 196 -3.12 2.08 5.49
C VAL A 196 -1.83 1.75 4.75
N SER A 197 -0.72 1.72 5.48
CA SER A 197 0.59 1.34 4.95
C SER A 197 1.05 0.00 5.52
N PHE A 198 1.71 -0.83 4.71
CA PHE A 198 2.25 -2.09 5.23
C PHE A 198 3.48 -2.61 4.51
N HIS A 199 4.28 -3.41 5.24
CA HIS A 199 5.32 -4.28 4.67
C HIS A 199 4.66 -5.56 4.13
N PRO A 200 4.88 -5.92 2.84
CA PRO A 200 4.20 -7.07 2.23
C PRO A 200 4.70 -8.44 2.69
N GLY A 201 5.73 -8.50 3.53
CA GLY A 201 6.43 -9.73 3.84
C GLY A 201 7.58 -10.01 2.87
N ALA A 202 8.20 -11.17 3.02
CA ALA A 202 9.24 -11.65 2.12
C ALA A 202 8.60 -12.50 1.00
N VAL A 203 8.27 -11.89 -0.12
CA VAL A 203 7.64 -12.56 -1.27
C VAL A 203 8.66 -12.72 -2.40
N LEU A 204 8.77 -13.94 -2.95
CA LEU A 204 9.66 -14.21 -4.06
C LEU A 204 9.03 -13.70 -5.37
N THR A 205 9.39 -12.49 -5.75
CA THR A 205 8.87 -11.77 -6.91
C THR A 205 9.90 -11.71 -8.04
N PRO A 206 9.52 -11.32 -9.27
CA PRO A 206 10.49 -11.02 -10.32
C PRO A 206 11.56 -10.00 -9.90
N MET A 207 11.20 -9.02 -9.05
CA MET A 207 12.13 -8.04 -8.50
C MET A 207 13.17 -8.69 -7.56
N SER A 208 12.71 -9.52 -6.62
CA SER A 208 13.65 -10.20 -5.69
C SER A 208 14.54 -11.22 -6.44
N ARG A 209 14.02 -11.87 -7.47
CA ARG A 209 14.84 -12.74 -8.34
C ARG A 209 15.91 -11.94 -9.09
N ALA A 210 15.58 -10.77 -9.62
CA ALA A 210 16.55 -9.87 -10.25
C ALA A 210 17.62 -9.37 -9.26
N ASP A 211 17.31 -9.37 -7.97
CA ASP A 211 18.23 -9.07 -6.87
C ASP A 211 19.08 -10.28 -6.43
N GLY A 212 18.95 -11.44 -7.11
CA GLY A 212 19.72 -12.64 -6.86
C GLY A 212 19.13 -13.60 -5.83
N PHE A 213 17.88 -13.37 -5.40
CA PHE A 213 17.18 -14.29 -4.50
C PHE A 213 16.45 -15.39 -5.28
N ASP A 214 16.39 -16.57 -4.68
CA ASP A 214 15.70 -17.75 -5.21
C ASP A 214 15.04 -18.56 -4.07
N GLU A 215 14.48 -19.71 -4.41
CA GLU A 215 13.82 -20.62 -3.47
C GLU A 215 14.79 -21.22 -2.44
N ASN A 216 16.11 -21.26 -2.72
CA ASN A 216 17.14 -21.79 -1.87
C ASN A 216 17.76 -20.73 -0.95
N SER A 217 17.40 -19.47 -1.12
CA SER A 217 17.88 -18.37 -0.28
C SER A 217 17.45 -18.61 1.18
N PRO A 218 18.26 -18.22 2.18
CA PRO A 218 17.98 -18.45 3.61
C PRO A 218 16.87 -17.53 4.13
N ILE A 219 15.77 -17.45 3.41
CA ILE A 219 14.60 -16.63 3.69
C ILE A 219 13.37 -17.53 3.73
N GLN A 220 12.56 -17.38 4.76
CA GLN A 220 11.26 -18.03 4.81
C GLN A 220 10.25 -17.20 4.00
N TRP A 221 10.09 -17.57 2.73
CA TRP A 221 9.20 -16.87 1.84
C TRP A 221 7.74 -16.91 2.29
N ASP A 222 7.07 -15.80 2.11
CA ASP A 222 5.64 -15.64 2.33
C ASP A 222 4.88 -15.89 1.02
N ASN A 223 3.67 -16.41 1.14
CA ASN A 223 2.79 -16.56 -0.01
C ASN A 223 2.31 -15.18 -0.50
N GLU A 224 2.37 -14.93 -1.79
CA GLU A 224 1.95 -13.66 -2.42
C GLU A 224 0.48 -13.31 -2.16
N ASN A 225 -0.36 -14.32 -1.89
CA ASN A 225 -1.76 -14.10 -1.53
C ASN A 225 -1.92 -13.45 -0.14
N LEU A 226 -0.90 -13.47 0.71
CA LEU A 226 -0.96 -12.82 2.02
C LEU A 226 -1.04 -11.27 1.90
N PRO A 227 -0.06 -10.58 1.27
CA PRO A 227 -0.18 -9.14 1.05
C PRO A 227 -1.33 -8.77 0.11
N ALA A 228 -1.71 -9.65 -0.82
CA ALA A 228 -2.83 -9.43 -1.71
C ALA A 228 -4.16 -9.39 -0.95
N ALA A 229 -4.42 -10.37 -0.10
CA ALA A 229 -5.61 -10.43 0.75
C ALA A 229 -5.64 -9.28 1.76
N LEU A 230 -4.48 -8.92 2.36
CA LEU A 230 -4.40 -7.76 3.24
C LEU A 230 -4.74 -6.46 2.52
N SER A 231 -4.36 -6.29 1.24
CA SER A 231 -4.71 -5.10 0.46
C SER A 231 -6.23 -4.95 0.28
N VAL A 232 -6.94 -6.04 0.04
CA VAL A 232 -8.41 -6.04 -0.05
C VAL A 232 -9.03 -5.69 1.29
N TRP A 233 -8.59 -6.33 2.37
CA TRP A 233 -9.09 -6.07 3.73
C TRP A 233 -8.77 -4.62 4.18
N ALA A 234 -7.59 -4.09 3.86
CA ALA A 234 -7.19 -2.72 4.19
C ALA A 234 -8.07 -1.66 3.49
N ALA A 235 -8.73 -2.03 2.38
CA ALA A 235 -9.71 -1.22 1.69
C ALA A 235 -11.15 -1.46 2.21
N THR A 236 -11.31 -1.82 3.48
CA THR A 236 -12.61 -1.98 4.15
C THR A 236 -12.69 -1.15 5.43
N PRO A 237 -13.88 -0.80 5.92
CA PRO A 237 -14.02 -0.08 7.19
C PRO A 237 -13.42 -0.83 8.39
N ALA A 238 -13.25 -2.15 8.31
CA ALA A 238 -12.66 -2.96 9.37
C ALA A 238 -11.21 -2.57 9.69
N ALA A 239 -10.50 -1.94 8.74
CA ALA A 239 -9.12 -1.50 8.88
C ALA A 239 -8.99 -0.02 9.34
N ALA A 240 -10.10 0.69 9.62
CA ALA A 240 -10.06 2.12 9.97
C ALA A 240 -9.16 2.43 11.18
N PHE A 241 -9.05 1.51 12.14
CA PHE A 241 -8.15 1.66 13.30
C PHE A 241 -6.66 1.73 12.94
N LEU A 242 -6.29 1.34 11.72
CA LEU A 242 -4.94 1.42 11.18
C LEU A 242 -4.68 2.68 10.35
N HIS A 243 -5.63 3.60 10.30
CA HIS A 243 -5.47 4.85 9.55
C HIS A 243 -4.18 5.60 9.92
N GLY A 244 -3.36 5.91 8.90
CA GLY A 244 -2.06 6.56 9.07
C GLY A 244 -0.99 5.71 9.74
N ARG A 245 -1.18 4.39 9.88
CA ARG A 245 -0.24 3.47 10.55
C ARG A 245 0.42 2.53 9.56
N PHE A 246 1.55 1.97 10.02
CA PHE A 246 2.34 0.99 9.29
C PHE A 246 2.31 -0.35 10.04
N ILE A 247 1.94 -1.42 9.35
CA ILE A 247 1.95 -2.79 9.89
C ILE A 247 2.73 -3.73 8.96
N TRP A 248 2.83 -5.00 9.35
CA TRP A 248 3.32 -6.06 8.49
C TRP A 248 2.17 -6.95 8.04
N SER A 249 2.20 -7.43 6.79
CA SER A 249 1.21 -8.39 6.28
C SER A 249 1.20 -9.71 7.06
N ASN A 250 2.34 -10.05 7.66
CA ASN A 250 2.51 -11.25 8.49
C ASN A 250 1.81 -11.18 9.86
N TRP A 251 1.41 -9.99 10.30
CA TRP A 251 0.72 -9.85 11.59
C TRP A 251 -0.74 -10.25 11.44
N ASP A 252 -1.23 -11.00 12.41
CA ASP A 252 -2.65 -11.31 12.49
C ASP A 252 -3.43 -10.04 12.84
N VAL A 253 -4.31 -9.56 11.94
CA VAL A 253 -5.02 -8.28 12.12
C VAL A 253 -6.00 -8.30 13.28
N ASP A 254 -6.54 -9.47 13.64
CA ASP A 254 -7.41 -9.59 14.82
C ASP A 254 -6.59 -9.45 16.09
N GLU A 255 -5.38 -10.00 16.14
CA GLU A 255 -4.46 -9.80 17.25
C GLU A 255 -3.97 -8.35 17.32
N VAL A 256 -3.69 -7.68 16.19
CA VAL A 256 -3.36 -6.25 16.17
C VAL A 256 -4.50 -5.41 16.74
N ARG A 257 -5.74 -5.75 16.39
CA ARG A 257 -6.93 -5.00 16.81
C ARG A 257 -7.31 -5.21 18.28
N THR A 258 -7.08 -6.39 18.84
CA THR A 258 -7.57 -6.76 20.18
C THR A 258 -6.47 -7.00 21.19
N GLY A 259 -5.21 -7.09 20.76
CA GLY A 259 -4.06 -7.42 21.57
C GLY A 259 -3.32 -6.22 22.17
N GLU A 260 -2.05 -6.41 22.45
CA GLU A 260 -1.19 -5.38 23.05
C GLU A 260 -0.96 -4.19 22.11
N ALA A 261 -0.89 -4.43 20.80
CA ALA A 261 -0.73 -3.36 19.81
C ALA A 261 -1.89 -2.35 19.87
N SER A 262 -3.12 -2.81 20.02
CA SER A 262 -4.28 -1.91 20.17
C SER A 262 -4.14 -1.01 21.40
N LYS A 263 -3.78 -1.57 22.55
CA LYS A 263 -3.58 -0.81 23.79
C LYS A 263 -2.47 0.24 23.67
N LEU A 264 -1.43 -0.06 22.89
CA LEU A 264 -0.33 0.87 22.63
C LEU A 264 -0.77 1.99 21.68
N MET A 265 -1.59 1.69 20.66
CA MET A 265 -2.18 2.69 19.77
C MET A 265 -3.11 3.67 20.52
N ASP A 266 -3.83 3.19 21.55
CA ASP A 266 -4.68 4.04 22.39
C ASP A 266 -3.85 4.98 23.28
N LYS A 267 -2.67 4.54 23.71
CA LYS A 267 -1.78 5.31 24.60
C LYS A 267 -0.88 6.29 23.84
N ASP A 268 -0.46 5.93 22.64
CA ASP A 268 0.48 6.69 21.81
C ASP A 268 -0.08 6.84 20.39
N PRO A 269 -0.57 8.03 20.01
CA PRO A 269 -1.05 8.31 18.67
C PRO A 269 0.01 8.04 17.57
N ASN A 270 1.31 8.11 17.92
CA ASN A 270 2.42 7.89 17.00
C ASN A 270 2.90 6.43 16.95
N TYR A 271 2.30 5.54 17.74
CA TYR A 271 2.62 4.13 17.69
C TYR A 271 2.35 3.55 16.30
N LEU A 272 3.30 2.79 15.75
CA LEU A 272 3.30 2.27 14.37
C LEU A 272 3.36 3.37 13.29
N ARG A 273 3.96 4.51 13.58
CA ARG A 273 4.33 5.56 12.63
C ARG A 273 5.83 5.73 12.57
N ILE A 274 6.34 6.28 11.48
CA ILE A 274 7.76 6.67 11.43
C ILE A 274 7.97 7.92 12.30
N GLY A 275 9.11 7.96 12.98
CA GLY A 275 9.45 9.06 13.87
C GLY A 275 10.88 8.93 14.38
N VAL A 276 11.28 9.84 15.23
CA VAL A 276 12.59 9.82 15.88
C VAL A 276 12.48 9.03 17.19
N SER A 277 13.23 7.93 17.28
CA SER A 277 13.23 7.11 18.51
C SER A 277 13.63 7.93 19.73
N GLY A 278 12.84 7.83 20.78
CA GLY A 278 13.08 8.54 22.05
C GLY A 278 12.56 9.98 22.10
N LEU A 279 11.98 10.49 21.00
CA LEU A 279 11.32 11.79 20.98
C LEU A 279 9.81 11.61 20.73
N THR A 280 9.00 12.33 21.50
CA THR A 280 7.56 12.42 21.27
C THR A 280 7.18 13.85 20.88
N GLU A 281 6.06 14.01 20.16
CA GLU A 281 5.51 15.35 19.88
C GLU A 281 5.30 16.16 21.15
N LYS A 282 4.81 15.50 22.19
CA LYS A 282 4.56 16.12 23.50
C LYS A 282 5.82 16.70 24.11
N ASP A 283 6.95 15.98 24.01
CA ASP A 283 8.24 16.46 24.51
C ASP A 283 8.80 17.61 23.67
N ALA A 284 8.64 17.55 22.35
CA ALA A 284 9.05 18.61 21.44
C ALA A 284 8.27 19.90 21.71
N ILE A 285 6.94 19.83 21.78
CA ILE A 285 6.08 20.98 22.08
C ILE A 285 6.38 21.53 23.49
N ALA A 286 6.51 20.67 24.48
CA ALA A 286 6.86 21.11 25.85
C ALA A 286 8.21 21.81 25.91
N THR A 287 9.19 21.39 25.08
CA THR A 287 10.50 22.03 24.99
C THR A 287 10.41 23.42 24.35
N LEU A 288 9.62 23.54 23.25
CA LEU A 288 9.41 24.84 22.59
C LEU A 288 8.65 25.84 23.45
N MET A 289 7.74 25.35 24.31
CA MET A 289 6.94 26.21 25.20
C MET A 289 7.64 26.59 26.52
N LYS A 290 8.78 25.98 26.83
CA LYS A 290 9.57 26.34 28.00
C LYS A 290 10.15 27.73 27.81
N LYS A 291 9.80 28.70 28.69
CA LYS A 291 10.47 29.99 28.73
C LYS A 291 11.95 29.81 29.14
N PRO A 292 12.86 30.59 28.58
CA PRO A 292 14.26 30.56 29.02
C PRO A 292 14.32 30.77 30.54
N GLN A 293 15.02 29.89 31.24
CA GLN A 293 15.36 30.18 32.65
C GLN A 293 16.25 31.40 32.66
N LYS A 294 15.84 32.45 33.44
CA LYS A 294 16.63 33.67 33.65
C LYS A 294 17.87 33.37 34.47
#